data_539bb0d310c440e2221d1dfa495ae528
#
_entry.id   539bb0d310c440e2221d1dfa495ae528
#
_cell.length_a   1.000
_cell.length_b   1.000
_cell.length_c   1.000
_cell.angle_alpha   90.00
_cell.angle_beta   90.00
_cell.angle_gamma   90.00
#
_symmetry.space_group_name_H-M   'P 1'
#
loop_
_entity.id
_entity.type
_entity.pdbx_description
1 polymer ?
#
loop_
_entity_poly.entity_id
_entity_poly.type
_entity_poly.pdbx_seq_one_letter_code
_entity_poly.pdbx_strand_id
1 'polypeptide(L)'
;MKVQVIDQQALTSLVSRNIRLYLRMHGWERQSEAAAMPTDLVTVPDVWELKTTEGTYEVIAPSSIEARDYRDRVAELLRTVAISEDRSELDLFRDMKTVSYDVQSVHKHFPLPSGTAPLRDVADTFLAAQAMFSASVAALETPRLVLPARPPSRTSELLKRVLAGPTREGSYVISIWVPVPPRLTQDEDMVLFDDEHDPFERQATKHLNQALLASRAAVSEALNRDDGLDAFLRRKDEGVSANLCEALVGLAGEEGLGFEVQFAWALDRPVTAIKSRVSFSEEAIPVLCEAAREMRAKLPEDEVRFRGNVVRLHREEQLGSGEVTIAGWVVDDSQGKMRRVALDLSEPDYQQAIQAHKSFSDVEVVGSLFQRGTRTYLKDVRGFEVVPFSD
;
A
#
# COMPACT_ATOMS: atom_id res chain seq x y z
N MET A 1 -23.38 20.73 5.81
CA MET A 1 -23.74 20.91 7.25
C MET A 1 -22.43 21.21 7.99
N LYS A 2 -22.35 22.31 8.74
CA LYS A 2 -21.13 22.62 9.50
C LYS A 2 -21.21 21.89 10.85
N VAL A 3 -20.28 20.95 11.06
CA VAL A 3 -20.20 20.11 12.27
C VAL A 3 -19.08 20.62 13.16
N GLN A 4 -19.38 20.84 14.44
CA GLN A 4 -18.39 21.24 15.46
C GLN A 4 -17.68 20.02 16.05
N VAL A 5 -16.42 20.18 16.41
CA VAL A 5 -15.63 19.14 17.09
C VAL A 5 -15.62 19.45 18.60
N ILE A 6 -16.44 18.72 19.34
CA ILE A 6 -16.59 18.90 20.81
C ILE A 6 -15.97 17.75 21.63
N ASP A 7 -15.61 16.64 20.98
CA ASP A 7 -15.01 15.49 21.65
C ASP A 7 -13.62 15.81 22.19
N GLN A 8 -13.43 15.65 23.50
CA GLN A 8 -12.18 16.00 24.18
C GLN A 8 -11.01 15.13 23.77
N GLN A 9 -11.25 13.85 23.45
CA GLN A 9 -10.18 12.95 23.01
C GLN A 9 -9.76 13.28 21.57
N ALA A 10 -10.72 13.64 20.71
CA ALA A 10 -10.44 14.13 19.38
C ALA A 10 -9.56 15.38 19.44
N LEU A 11 -9.96 16.39 20.19
CA LEU A 11 -9.19 17.65 20.33
C LEU A 11 -7.75 17.40 20.83
N THR A 12 -7.58 16.51 21.82
CA THR A 12 -6.25 16.14 22.34
C THR A 12 -5.42 15.37 21.32
N SER A 13 -6.03 14.70 20.36
CA SER A 13 -5.33 13.90 19.33
C SER A 13 -4.71 14.74 18.20
N LEU A 14 -5.02 16.03 18.12
CA LEU A 14 -4.37 16.96 17.19
C LEU A 14 -3.03 17.39 17.79
N VAL A 15 -1.95 17.20 17.04
CA VAL A 15 -0.60 17.53 17.49
C VAL A 15 -0.27 18.97 17.08
N SER A 16 0.33 19.76 17.99
CA SER A 16 0.70 21.17 17.74
C SER A 16 1.48 21.39 16.45
N ARG A 17 2.40 20.46 16.11
CA ARG A 17 3.16 20.50 14.86
C ARG A 17 2.25 20.46 13.63
N ASN A 18 1.24 19.60 13.63
CA ASN A 18 0.33 19.47 12.50
C ASN A 18 -0.53 20.72 12.34
N ILE A 19 -0.94 21.32 13.46
CA ILE A 19 -1.69 22.59 13.47
C ILE A 19 -0.85 23.69 12.81
N ARG A 20 0.39 23.89 13.27
CA ARG A 20 1.29 24.92 12.71
C ARG A 20 1.56 24.70 11.22
N LEU A 21 1.76 23.46 10.82
CA LEU A 21 2.01 23.12 9.42
C LEU A 21 0.78 23.44 8.56
N TYR A 22 -0.42 23.07 9.05
CA TYR A 22 -1.67 23.41 8.37
C TYR A 22 -1.83 24.93 8.21
N LEU A 23 -1.66 25.70 9.28
CA LEU A 23 -1.77 27.17 9.25
C LEU A 23 -0.82 27.77 8.22
N ARG A 24 0.47 27.39 8.25
CA ARG A 24 1.47 27.87 7.30
C ARG A 24 1.08 27.58 5.85
N MET A 25 0.63 26.38 5.55
CA MET A 25 0.27 25.97 4.19
C MET A 25 -1.01 26.64 3.67
N HIS A 26 -1.85 27.17 4.58
CA HIS A 26 -3.07 27.90 4.24
C HIS A 26 -2.90 29.43 4.35
N GLY A 27 -1.66 29.91 4.32
CA GLY A 27 -1.37 31.35 4.21
C GLY A 27 -1.45 32.12 5.53
N TRP A 28 -1.52 31.42 6.66
CA TRP A 28 -1.38 32.05 7.97
C TRP A 28 0.09 32.41 8.23
N GLU A 29 0.32 33.62 8.68
CA GLU A 29 1.65 34.14 9.04
C GLU A 29 1.84 34.11 10.54
N ARG A 30 2.95 33.51 10.99
CA ARG A 30 3.31 33.49 12.40
C ARG A 30 3.78 34.88 12.81
N GLN A 31 3.16 35.42 13.81
CA GLN A 31 3.62 36.69 14.40
C GLN A 31 4.84 36.41 15.29
N SER A 32 6.00 36.82 14.78
CA SER A 32 7.20 36.89 15.61
C SER A 32 7.11 38.10 16.48
N GLU A 33 6.90 37.95 17.78
CA GLU A 33 7.21 39.06 18.69
C GLU A 33 8.71 39.35 18.60
N ALA A 34 9.02 40.37 17.84
CA ALA A 34 10.36 40.94 17.82
C ALA A 34 10.76 41.30 19.27
N ALA A 35 11.80 40.62 19.75
CA ALA A 35 12.72 41.05 20.79
C ALA A 35 12.16 42.08 21.80
N ALA A 36 11.49 41.67 22.84
CA ALA A 36 11.43 42.45 24.05
C ALA A 36 11.07 41.56 25.25
N MET A 37 12.03 41.26 25.99
CA MET A 37 12.19 41.02 27.43
C MET A 37 12.84 39.67 27.77
N PRO A 38 13.99 39.70 28.43
CA PRO A 38 14.57 38.55 29.08
C PRO A 38 13.85 38.33 30.41
N THR A 39 12.87 37.47 30.46
CA THR A 39 12.29 36.98 31.71
C THR A 39 11.96 35.51 31.60
N ASP A 40 12.64 34.74 32.37
CA ASP A 40 12.80 33.28 32.40
C ASP A 40 11.54 32.44 32.66
N LEU A 41 10.32 32.88 32.45
CA LEU A 41 9.13 32.11 32.84
C LEU A 41 7.84 32.36 32.05
N VAL A 42 7.84 33.08 30.94
CA VAL A 42 6.61 33.30 30.18
C VAL A 42 6.73 32.59 28.82
N THR A 43 5.98 31.52 28.62
CA THR A 43 5.77 30.93 27.34
C THR A 43 5.10 31.94 26.42
N VAL A 44 5.82 32.49 25.45
CA VAL A 44 5.28 33.41 24.44
C VAL A 44 4.18 32.72 23.68
N PRO A 45 2.97 33.30 23.55
CA PRO A 45 1.90 32.71 22.75
C PRO A 45 2.33 32.56 21.30
N ASP A 46 2.04 31.41 20.70
CA ASP A 46 2.32 31.14 19.29
C ASP A 46 1.14 31.67 18.46
N VAL A 47 1.20 32.98 18.15
CA VAL A 47 0.12 33.73 17.47
C VAL A 47 0.29 33.65 15.97
N TRP A 48 -0.81 33.36 15.26
CA TRP A 48 -0.87 33.28 13.81
C TRP A 48 -1.97 34.19 13.28
N GLU A 49 -1.70 34.96 12.24
CA GLU A 49 -2.63 35.85 11.57
C GLU A 49 -2.90 35.45 10.12
N LEU A 50 -4.14 35.60 9.69
CA LEU A 50 -4.55 35.50 8.29
C LEU A 50 -5.23 36.80 7.88
N LYS A 51 -4.66 37.50 6.91
CA LYS A 51 -5.23 38.71 6.31
C LYS A 51 -6.06 38.34 5.09
N THR A 52 -7.35 38.66 5.15
CA THR A 52 -8.29 38.45 4.03
C THR A 52 -8.88 39.79 3.59
N THR A 53 -9.64 39.79 2.50
CA THR A 53 -10.39 40.98 2.03
C THR A 53 -11.48 41.41 3.01
N GLU A 54 -11.94 40.51 3.87
CA GLU A 54 -13.01 40.75 4.84
C GLU A 54 -12.50 41.17 6.23
N GLY A 55 -11.19 41.01 6.48
CA GLY A 55 -10.58 41.36 7.75
C GLY A 55 -9.39 40.48 8.12
N THR A 56 -8.89 40.65 9.32
CA THR A 56 -7.79 39.85 9.87
C THR A 56 -8.33 38.84 10.89
N TYR A 57 -7.97 37.61 10.71
CA TYR A 57 -8.21 36.55 11.69
C TYR A 57 -6.95 36.27 12.47
N GLU A 58 -7.10 35.97 13.76
CA GLU A 58 -6.00 35.63 14.65
C GLU A 58 -6.31 34.34 15.39
N VAL A 59 -5.31 33.47 15.53
CA VAL A 59 -5.40 32.26 16.35
C VAL A 59 -4.12 32.05 17.15
N ILE A 60 -4.25 31.38 18.29
CA ILE A 60 -3.11 30.96 19.11
C ILE A 60 -2.93 29.46 18.93
N ALA A 61 -1.80 29.06 18.35
CA ALA A 61 -1.46 27.65 18.25
C ALA A 61 -0.95 27.15 19.62
N PRO A 62 -1.52 26.05 20.16
CA PRO A 62 -1.07 25.55 21.46
C PRO A 62 0.32 24.94 21.35
N SER A 63 1.20 25.25 22.32
CA SER A 63 2.61 24.83 22.32
C SER A 63 2.82 23.40 22.82
N SER A 64 2.04 22.94 23.80
CA SER A 64 2.20 21.62 24.43
C SER A 64 0.85 20.97 24.72
N ILE A 65 0.76 19.66 24.41
CA ILE A 65 -0.41 18.82 24.70
C ILE A 65 -0.65 18.67 26.22
N GLU A 66 0.37 18.92 27.04
CA GLU A 66 0.30 18.85 28.50
C GLU A 66 -0.31 20.11 29.13
N ALA A 67 -0.49 21.17 28.35
CA ALA A 67 -1.11 22.38 28.84
C ALA A 67 -2.58 22.14 29.24
N ARG A 68 -2.99 22.62 30.39
CA ARG A 68 -4.35 22.41 30.93
C ARG A 68 -5.45 22.94 30.00
N ASP A 69 -5.17 24.01 29.29
CA ASP A 69 -6.06 24.68 28.33
C ASP A 69 -5.87 24.26 26.89
N TYR A 70 -5.06 23.21 26.64
CA TYR A 70 -4.76 22.73 25.29
C TYR A 70 -6.01 22.47 24.44
N ARG A 71 -6.98 21.76 25.01
CA ARG A 71 -8.23 21.39 24.33
C ARG A 71 -9.08 22.59 23.96
N ASP A 72 -9.17 23.54 24.89
CA ASP A 72 -9.96 24.75 24.69
C ASP A 72 -9.35 25.61 23.58
N ARG A 73 -8.02 25.74 23.55
CA ARG A 73 -7.29 26.44 22.50
C ARG A 73 -7.42 25.76 21.14
N VAL A 74 -7.35 24.41 21.08
CA VAL A 74 -7.56 23.67 19.83
C VAL A 74 -9.00 23.89 19.33
N ALA A 75 -10.00 23.84 20.20
CA ALA A 75 -11.39 24.07 19.81
C ALA A 75 -11.62 25.49 19.30
N GLU A 76 -11.03 26.50 19.96
CA GLU A 76 -11.10 27.92 19.54
C GLU A 76 -10.43 28.12 18.18
N LEU A 77 -9.23 27.55 17.99
CA LEU A 77 -8.49 27.59 16.75
C LEU A 77 -9.29 26.95 15.62
N LEU A 78 -9.82 25.74 15.80
CA LEU A 78 -10.65 25.06 14.78
C LEU A 78 -11.85 25.91 14.39
N ARG A 79 -12.52 26.55 15.38
CA ARG A 79 -13.67 27.42 15.11
C ARG A 79 -13.29 28.62 14.28
N THR A 80 -12.19 29.31 14.64
CA THR A 80 -11.73 30.50 13.92
C THR A 80 -11.29 30.18 12.49
N VAL A 81 -10.51 29.09 12.30
CA VAL A 81 -10.11 28.61 10.98
C VAL A 81 -11.33 28.14 10.16
N ALA A 82 -12.33 27.52 10.79
CA ALA A 82 -13.57 27.13 10.12
C ALA A 82 -14.36 28.32 9.57
N ILE A 83 -14.34 29.43 10.30
CA ILE A 83 -14.98 30.68 9.88
C ILE A 83 -14.20 31.30 8.70
N SER A 84 -12.87 31.39 8.81
CA SER A 84 -12.03 32.00 7.77
C SER A 84 -12.04 31.24 6.43
N GLU A 85 -12.19 29.90 6.47
CA GLU A 85 -12.23 29.06 5.29
C GLU A 85 -13.64 28.67 4.82
N ASP A 86 -14.67 29.12 5.52
CA ASP A 86 -16.08 28.74 5.29
C ASP A 86 -16.33 27.21 5.27
N ARG A 87 -15.63 26.47 6.13
CA ARG A 87 -15.62 25.00 6.18
C ARG A 87 -16.18 24.46 7.51
N SER A 88 -16.37 23.13 7.57
CA SER A 88 -16.72 22.41 8.79
C SER A 88 -15.47 22.21 9.68
N GLU A 89 -15.60 22.39 11.01
CA GLU A 89 -14.52 22.07 11.96
C GLU A 89 -14.08 20.60 11.84
N LEU A 90 -15.01 19.70 11.55
CA LEU A 90 -14.69 18.26 11.35
C LEU A 90 -13.78 18.02 10.14
N ASP A 91 -13.99 18.74 9.05
CA ASP A 91 -13.17 18.60 7.84
C ASP A 91 -11.76 19.18 8.10
N LEU A 92 -11.68 20.32 8.76
CA LEU A 92 -10.40 20.92 9.17
C LEU A 92 -9.62 20.02 10.14
N PHE A 93 -10.33 19.45 11.11
CA PHE A 93 -9.72 18.49 12.04
C PHE A 93 -9.12 17.29 11.30
N ARG A 94 -9.83 16.75 10.31
CA ARG A 94 -9.34 15.64 9.48
C ARG A 94 -8.11 16.04 8.66
N ASP A 95 -8.14 17.20 8.04
CA ASP A 95 -7.04 17.70 7.23
C ASP A 95 -5.80 17.97 8.10
N MET A 96 -5.95 18.60 9.26
CA MET A 96 -4.86 18.80 10.20
C MET A 96 -4.27 17.48 10.72
N LYS A 97 -5.08 16.44 10.88
CA LYS A 97 -4.60 15.10 11.26
C LYS A 97 -3.77 14.44 10.17
N THR A 98 -4.07 14.71 8.91
CA THR A 98 -3.43 14.06 7.76
C THR A 98 -2.37 14.90 7.07
N VAL A 99 -2.02 16.04 7.61
CA VAL A 99 -1.04 17.00 7.06
C VAL A 99 0.27 16.35 6.61
N SER A 100 0.78 15.40 7.39
CA SER A 100 2.04 14.69 7.11
C SER A 100 1.81 13.28 6.52
N TYR A 101 0.66 13.03 5.93
CA TYR A 101 0.34 11.75 5.33
C TYR A 101 -0.09 11.91 3.88
N ASP A 102 0.38 11.02 3.04
CA ASP A 102 -0.25 10.76 1.76
C ASP A 102 -1.45 9.84 1.99
N VAL A 103 -2.62 10.27 1.58
CA VAL A 103 -3.86 9.55 1.82
C VAL A 103 -4.39 8.98 0.51
N GLN A 104 -4.59 7.67 0.46
CA GLN A 104 -5.30 7.00 -0.62
C GLN A 104 -6.69 6.62 -0.11
N SER A 105 -7.72 7.11 -0.76
CA SER A 105 -9.12 6.80 -0.44
C SER A 105 -9.71 5.92 -1.54
N VAL A 106 -10.17 4.73 -1.18
CA VAL A 106 -10.89 3.82 -2.07
C VAL A 106 -12.38 4.04 -1.88
N HIS A 107 -13.04 4.49 -2.93
CA HIS A 107 -14.48 4.73 -2.97
C HIS A 107 -15.17 3.58 -3.69
N LYS A 108 -16.10 2.91 -3.00
CA LYS A 108 -16.88 1.81 -3.54
C LYS A 108 -18.37 2.08 -3.30
N HIS A 109 -19.17 1.91 -4.35
CA HIS A 109 -20.61 2.08 -4.27
C HIS A 109 -21.29 0.73 -4.06
N PHE A 110 -21.97 0.59 -2.92
CA PHE A 110 -22.85 -0.53 -2.67
C PHE A 110 -24.32 -0.09 -2.88
N PRO A 111 -25.20 -0.98 -3.35
CA PRO A 111 -26.63 -0.70 -3.45
C PRO A 111 -27.31 -0.76 -2.06
N LEU A 112 -26.71 -0.10 -1.08
CA LEU A 112 -27.10 -0.06 0.33
C LEU A 112 -27.17 1.40 0.81
N PRO A 113 -27.79 1.67 1.98
CA PRO A 113 -27.78 3.01 2.56
C PRO A 113 -26.35 3.56 2.70
N SER A 114 -26.20 4.87 2.45
CA SER A 114 -24.92 5.57 2.51
C SER A 114 -24.14 5.26 3.80
N GLY A 115 -22.85 4.98 3.66
CA GLY A 115 -21.96 4.64 4.77
C GLY A 115 -22.08 3.19 5.25
N THR A 116 -22.88 2.34 4.60
CA THR A 116 -23.00 0.92 4.92
C THR A 116 -22.41 0.02 3.84
N ALA A 117 -21.89 -1.13 4.24
CA ALA A 117 -21.38 -2.18 3.35
C ALA A 117 -21.50 -3.54 4.05
N PRO A 118 -21.58 -4.66 3.32
CA PRO A 118 -21.53 -5.98 3.93
C PRO A 118 -20.19 -6.17 4.66
N LEU A 119 -20.23 -6.73 5.86
CA LEU A 119 -19.03 -6.88 6.71
C LEU A 119 -17.91 -7.65 6.01
N ARG A 120 -18.26 -8.67 5.24
CA ARG A 120 -17.29 -9.47 4.47
C ARG A 120 -16.58 -8.63 3.42
N ASP A 121 -17.36 -7.86 2.64
CA ASP A 121 -16.80 -6.96 1.62
C ASP A 121 -15.88 -5.91 2.21
N VAL A 122 -16.19 -5.42 3.41
CA VAL A 122 -15.33 -4.48 4.15
C VAL A 122 -13.98 -5.12 4.44
N ALA A 123 -13.97 -6.33 5.01
CA ALA A 123 -12.74 -7.04 5.34
C ALA A 123 -11.91 -7.32 4.08
N ASP A 124 -12.55 -7.84 3.03
CA ASP A 124 -11.89 -8.14 1.76
C ASP A 124 -11.35 -6.88 1.08
N THR A 125 -12.07 -5.75 1.16
CA THR A 125 -11.61 -4.46 0.62
C THR A 125 -10.35 -3.97 1.33
N PHE A 126 -10.23 -4.11 2.66
CA PHE A 126 -9.01 -3.75 3.38
C PHE A 126 -7.83 -4.65 3.01
N LEU A 127 -8.05 -5.95 2.87
CA LEU A 127 -7.01 -6.90 2.42
C LEU A 127 -6.55 -6.58 0.99
N ALA A 128 -7.48 -6.31 0.08
CA ALA A 128 -7.18 -5.94 -1.29
C ALA A 128 -6.44 -4.59 -1.37
N ALA A 129 -6.82 -3.61 -0.56
CA ALA A 129 -6.15 -2.32 -0.49
C ALA A 129 -4.71 -2.45 0.03
N GLN A 130 -4.48 -3.29 1.04
CA GLN A 130 -3.14 -3.64 1.52
C GLN A 130 -2.32 -4.34 0.42
N ALA A 131 -2.91 -5.30 -0.29
CA ALA A 131 -2.26 -6.01 -1.39
C ALA A 131 -1.91 -5.07 -2.55
N MET A 132 -2.82 -4.15 -2.92
CA MET A 132 -2.59 -3.12 -3.93
C MET A 132 -1.37 -2.25 -3.58
N PHE A 133 -1.32 -1.72 -2.37
CA PHE A 133 -0.21 -0.90 -1.91
C PHE A 133 1.09 -1.70 -1.86
N SER A 134 1.06 -2.92 -1.30
CA SER A 134 2.21 -3.82 -1.21
C SER A 134 2.78 -4.18 -2.58
N ALA A 135 1.92 -4.53 -3.54
CA ALA A 135 2.33 -4.87 -4.91
C ALA A 135 3.01 -3.68 -5.59
N SER A 136 2.45 -2.48 -5.44
CA SER A 136 3.04 -1.28 -6.02
C SER A 136 4.41 -0.95 -5.41
N VAL A 137 4.55 -1.03 -4.08
CA VAL A 137 5.83 -0.73 -3.41
C VAL A 137 6.90 -1.77 -3.77
N ALA A 138 6.52 -3.05 -3.85
CA ALA A 138 7.44 -4.11 -4.27
C ALA A 138 7.90 -3.93 -5.73
N ALA A 139 7.00 -3.50 -6.62
CA ALA A 139 7.34 -3.20 -8.02
C ALA A 139 8.24 -1.96 -8.16
N LEU A 140 8.15 -0.97 -7.27
CA LEU A 140 9.05 0.18 -7.21
C LEU A 140 10.50 -0.26 -6.95
N GLU A 141 10.71 -1.25 -6.07
CA GLU A 141 12.05 -1.78 -5.79
C GLU A 141 12.55 -2.71 -6.90
N THR A 142 11.66 -3.55 -7.44
CA THR A 142 12.02 -4.53 -8.48
C THR A 142 10.81 -4.76 -9.39
N PRO A 143 10.74 -4.05 -10.55
CA PRO A 143 9.64 -4.21 -11.49
C PRO A 143 9.60 -5.63 -12.07
N ARG A 144 8.51 -6.37 -11.82
CA ARG A 144 8.26 -7.72 -12.32
C ARG A 144 6.82 -7.89 -12.70
N LEU A 145 6.55 -8.72 -13.71
CA LEU A 145 5.16 -9.07 -14.08
C LEU A 145 4.47 -9.93 -13.01
N VAL A 146 5.24 -10.74 -12.31
CA VAL A 146 4.78 -11.48 -11.12
C VAL A 146 5.75 -11.17 -9.99
N LEU A 147 5.24 -10.61 -8.91
CA LEU A 147 6.03 -10.28 -7.73
C LEU A 147 6.16 -11.50 -6.82
N PRO A 148 7.28 -11.63 -6.09
CA PRO A 148 7.46 -12.73 -5.16
C PRO A 148 6.41 -12.73 -4.05
N ALA A 149 6.06 -13.92 -3.54
CA ALA A 149 5.07 -14.08 -2.47
C ALA A 149 5.48 -13.33 -1.19
N ARG A 150 6.78 -13.29 -0.90
CA ARG A 150 7.33 -12.51 0.22
C ARG A 150 7.78 -11.15 -0.29
N PRO A 151 7.16 -10.05 0.16
CA PRO A 151 7.57 -8.71 -0.24
C PRO A 151 8.98 -8.39 0.28
N PRO A 152 9.73 -7.52 -0.42
CA PRO A 152 11.03 -7.02 0.05
C PRO A 152 10.97 -6.46 1.48
N SER A 153 12.09 -6.49 2.19
CA SER A 153 12.17 -6.05 3.58
C SER A 153 11.71 -4.60 3.76
N ARG A 154 12.14 -3.71 2.87
CA ARG A 154 11.78 -2.29 2.89
C ARG A 154 10.28 -2.07 2.68
N THR A 155 9.67 -2.81 1.76
CA THR A 155 8.21 -2.84 1.57
C THR A 155 7.51 -3.28 2.87
N SER A 156 7.99 -4.37 3.48
CA SER A 156 7.42 -4.91 4.73
C SER A 156 7.55 -3.92 5.90
N GLU A 157 8.65 -3.18 5.98
CA GLU A 157 8.85 -2.14 7.01
C GLU A 157 7.94 -0.93 6.80
N LEU A 158 7.75 -0.51 5.55
CA LEU A 158 6.81 0.58 5.24
C LEU A 158 5.37 0.18 5.61
N LEU A 159 4.93 -1.03 5.24
CA LEU A 159 3.58 -1.53 5.56
C LEU A 159 3.26 -1.52 7.05
N LYS A 160 4.24 -1.72 7.94
CA LYS A 160 4.03 -1.63 9.40
C LYS A 160 3.69 -0.23 9.89
N ARG A 161 4.03 0.81 9.12
CA ARG A 161 3.80 2.22 9.46
C ARG A 161 2.59 2.82 8.75
N VAL A 162 2.05 2.12 7.74
CA VAL A 162 0.84 2.51 7.04
C VAL A 162 -0.37 2.28 7.93
N LEU A 163 -1.26 3.27 8.00
CA LEU A 163 -2.43 3.25 8.85
C LEU A 163 -3.72 3.15 8.04
N ALA A 164 -4.72 2.49 8.61
CA ALA A 164 -6.09 2.61 8.12
C ALA A 164 -6.74 3.84 8.77
N GLY A 165 -7.25 4.74 7.95
CA GLY A 165 -7.97 5.91 8.42
C GLY A 165 -9.45 5.61 8.70
N PRO A 166 -10.20 6.59 9.27
CA PRO A 166 -11.63 6.44 9.49
C PRO A 166 -12.40 6.31 8.18
N THR A 167 -13.45 5.52 8.21
CA THR A 167 -14.42 5.44 7.11
C THR A 167 -15.21 6.75 6.97
N ARG A 168 -15.63 7.09 5.74
CA ARG A 168 -16.38 8.32 5.45
C ARG A 168 -17.76 8.00 4.94
N GLU A 169 -18.71 8.91 5.20
CA GLU A 169 -20.07 8.87 4.65
C GLU A 169 -20.06 9.22 3.15
N GLY A 170 -21.08 8.75 2.41
CA GLY A 170 -21.32 9.06 1.00
C GLY A 170 -21.45 7.83 0.12
N SER A 171 -20.48 7.07 -0.07
CA SER A 171 -20.30 5.70 -0.49
C SER A 171 -19.44 5.06 0.59
N TYR A 172 -19.26 3.77 0.58
CA TYR A 172 -18.32 3.17 1.52
C TYR A 172 -16.88 3.56 1.11
N VAL A 173 -16.23 4.39 1.95
CA VAL A 173 -14.88 4.91 1.68
C VAL A 173 -13.94 4.41 2.76
N ILE A 174 -12.93 3.64 2.35
CA ILE A 174 -11.79 3.32 3.21
C ILE A 174 -10.60 4.19 2.83
N SER A 175 -9.75 4.50 3.78
CA SER A 175 -8.54 5.28 3.53
C SER A 175 -7.29 4.63 4.10
N ILE A 176 -6.21 4.71 3.33
CA ILE A 176 -4.85 4.29 3.69
C ILE A 176 -4.02 5.55 3.87
N TRP A 177 -3.33 5.65 5.01
CA TRP A 177 -2.50 6.78 5.35
C TRP A 177 -1.03 6.36 5.37
N VAL A 178 -0.26 6.90 4.47
CA VAL A 178 1.19 6.65 4.35
C VAL A 178 1.92 7.83 4.98
N PRO A 179 2.66 7.62 6.08
CA PRO A 179 3.39 8.70 6.72
C PRO A 179 4.53 9.18 5.82
N VAL A 180 4.58 10.48 5.55
CA VAL A 180 5.64 11.10 4.76
C VAL A 180 6.57 11.85 5.72
N PRO A 181 7.88 11.53 5.76
CA PRO A 181 8.83 12.27 6.56
C PRO A 181 8.84 13.76 6.19
N PRO A 182 8.83 14.66 7.16
CA PRO A 182 8.89 16.09 6.88
C PRO A 182 10.22 16.49 6.25
N ARG A 183 10.24 17.66 5.61
CA ARG A 183 11.51 18.29 5.26
C ARG A 183 12.22 18.70 6.55
N LEU A 184 13.51 18.40 6.63
CA LEU A 184 14.33 18.86 7.75
C LEU A 184 14.77 20.29 7.45
N THR A 185 14.34 21.22 8.27
CA THR A 185 14.76 22.64 8.24
C THR A 185 15.52 22.96 9.51
N GLN A 186 16.64 23.71 9.45
CA GLN A 186 17.41 24.12 10.65
C GLN A 186 16.77 25.30 11.34
N ASP A 187 16.31 26.26 10.55
CA ASP A 187 15.43 27.34 10.97
C ASP A 187 14.12 27.23 10.19
N GLU A 188 13.06 27.85 10.70
CA GLU A 188 11.74 27.77 10.08
C GLU A 188 11.73 28.20 8.59
N ASP A 189 12.79 28.88 8.12
CA ASP A 189 12.95 29.39 6.76
C ASP A 189 14.11 28.78 5.94
N MET A 190 14.97 27.93 6.54
CA MET A 190 16.13 27.35 5.84
C MET A 190 16.03 25.84 5.70
N VAL A 191 15.94 25.35 4.45
CA VAL A 191 16.07 23.90 4.14
C VAL A 191 17.51 23.48 4.35
N LEU A 192 17.76 22.63 5.35
CA LEU A 192 19.11 22.15 5.73
C LEU A 192 19.78 21.29 4.69
N PHE A 193 18.97 20.56 3.95
CA PHE A 193 19.42 19.72 2.85
C PHE A 193 18.51 20.01 1.67
N ASP A 194 19.11 20.26 0.53
CA ASP A 194 18.41 20.27 -0.74
C ASP A 194 17.95 18.84 -1.00
N ASP A 195 16.75 18.53 -0.51
CA ASP A 195 16.15 17.21 -0.57
C ASP A 195 15.52 17.09 -1.97
N GLU A 196 16.39 17.12 -3.02
CA GLU A 196 15.98 16.96 -4.41
C GLU A 196 15.19 15.67 -4.63
N HIS A 197 15.33 14.72 -3.71
CA HIS A 197 14.72 13.40 -3.83
C HIS A 197 13.56 13.23 -2.84
N ASP A 198 12.45 12.73 -3.35
CA ASP A 198 11.33 12.32 -2.50
C ASP A 198 11.75 11.18 -1.54
N PRO A 199 11.31 11.20 -0.28
CA PRO A 199 11.48 10.07 0.62
C PRO A 199 10.78 8.83 0.05
N PHE A 200 11.20 7.64 0.46
CA PHE A 200 10.70 6.38 -0.06
C PHE A 200 9.18 6.25 0.06
N GLU A 201 8.61 6.72 1.14
CA GLU A 201 7.17 6.73 1.39
C GLU A 201 6.42 7.53 0.30
N ARG A 202 6.95 8.70 -0.06
CA ARG A 202 6.39 9.52 -1.14
C ARG A 202 6.61 8.89 -2.51
N GLN A 203 7.78 8.30 -2.75
CA GLN A 203 8.04 7.54 -3.99
C GLN A 203 7.05 6.39 -4.12
N ALA A 204 6.78 5.64 -3.04
CA ALA A 204 5.83 4.55 -3.01
C ALA A 204 4.40 5.00 -3.39
N THR A 205 3.93 6.13 -2.82
CA THR A 205 2.60 6.67 -3.15
C THR A 205 2.52 7.19 -4.58
N LYS A 206 3.55 7.87 -5.08
CA LYS A 206 3.61 8.32 -6.48
C LYS A 206 3.62 7.13 -7.44
N HIS A 207 4.41 6.10 -7.13
CA HIS A 207 4.47 4.90 -7.95
C HIS A 207 3.13 4.14 -7.96
N LEU A 208 2.41 4.07 -6.83
CA LEU A 208 1.06 3.52 -6.81
C LEU A 208 0.13 4.28 -7.75
N ASN A 209 0.15 5.62 -7.71
CA ASN A 209 -0.67 6.43 -8.61
C ASN A 209 -0.33 6.14 -10.08
N GLN A 210 0.97 6.09 -10.42
CA GLN A 210 1.44 5.76 -11.76
C GLN A 210 1.00 4.36 -12.20
N ALA A 211 1.17 3.35 -11.34
CA ALA A 211 0.79 1.96 -11.63
C ALA A 211 -0.72 1.80 -11.86
N LEU A 212 -1.56 2.53 -11.09
CA LEU A 212 -3.00 2.55 -11.31
C LEU A 212 -3.39 3.21 -12.63
N LEU A 213 -2.76 4.34 -12.98
CA LEU A 213 -2.98 5.00 -14.28
C LEU A 213 -2.54 4.10 -15.44
N ALA A 214 -1.39 3.43 -15.32
CA ALA A 214 -0.89 2.48 -16.30
C ALA A 214 -1.82 1.26 -16.45
N SER A 215 -2.32 0.71 -15.34
CA SER A 215 -3.29 -0.39 -15.34
C SER A 215 -4.58 0.01 -16.03
N ARG A 216 -5.11 1.20 -15.76
CA ARG A 216 -6.31 1.73 -16.41
C ARG A 216 -6.09 1.93 -17.92
N ALA A 217 -4.92 2.46 -18.31
CA ALA A 217 -4.57 2.61 -19.72
C ALA A 217 -4.48 1.26 -20.43
N ALA A 218 -3.87 0.24 -19.77
CA ALA A 218 -3.80 -1.12 -20.30
C ALA A 218 -5.19 -1.73 -20.50
N VAL A 219 -6.11 -1.56 -19.53
CA VAL A 219 -7.51 -1.98 -19.66
C VAL A 219 -8.17 -1.33 -20.88
N SER A 220 -8.01 0.01 -21.01
CA SER A 220 -8.61 0.75 -22.13
C SER A 220 -8.07 0.27 -23.49
N GLU A 221 -6.79 -0.02 -23.59
CA GLU A 221 -6.20 -0.58 -24.81
C GLU A 221 -6.71 -2.01 -25.09
N ALA A 222 -6.78 -2.87 -24.09
CA ALA A 222 -7.26 -4.22 -24.23
C ALA A 222 -8.73 -4.29 -24.68
N LEU A 223 -9.57 -3.36 -24.21
CA LEU A 223 -10.98 -3.26 -24.62
C LEU A 223 -11.16 -2.69 -26.04
N ASN A 224 -10.24 -1.85 -26.51
CA ASN A 224 -10.38 -1.11 -27.79
C ASN A 224 -9.59 -1.73 -28.95
N ARG A 225 -8.71 -2.67 -28.71
CA ARG A 225 -7.81 -3.27 -29.70
C ARG A 225 -7.74 -4.77 -29.58
N ASP A 226 -7.50 -5.46 -30.71
CA ASP A 226 -7.21 -6.89 -30.76
C ASP A 226 -5.83 -7.28 -30.17
N ASP A 227 -5.06 -6.32 -29.67
CA ASP A 227 -3.71 -6.52 -29.07
C ASP A 227 -3.75 -7.31 -27.75
N GLY A 228 -4.94 -7.67 -27.30
CA GLY A 228 -5.14 -8.51 -26.12
C GLY A 228 -4.47 -7.93 -24.87
N LEU A 229 -3.80 -8.79 -24.12
CA LEU A 229 -3.20 -8.45 -22.82
C LEU A 229 -1.73 -7.96 -22.91
N ASP A 230 -1.17 -7.82 -24.12
CA ASP A 230 0.20 -7.30 -24.31
C ASP A 230 0.36 -5.85 -23.80
N ALA A 231 -0.74 -5.10 -23.75
CA ALA A 231 -0.78 -3.77 -23.14
C ALA A 231 -0.32 -3.78 -21.68
N PHE A 232 -0.61 -4.83 -20.92
CA PHE A 232 -0.17 -4.99 -19.53
C PHE A 232 1.31 -5.37 -19.44
N LEU A 233 1.78 -6.27 -20.32
CA LEU A 233 3.17 -6.73 -20.33
C LEU A 233 4.15 -5.56 -20.59
N ARG A 234 3.79 -4.63 -21.48
CA ARG A 234 4.61 -3.45 -21.81
C ARG A 234 4.76 -2.46 -20.65
N ARG A 235 3.83 -2.47 -19.68
CA ARG A 235 3.77 -1.51 -18.57
C ARG A 235 4.36 -2.04 -17.26
N LYS A 236 5.16 -3.10 -17.33
CA LYS A 236 5.85 -3.67 -16.17
C LYS A 236 6.66 -2.62 -15.39
N ASP A 237 7.42 -1.79 -16.10
CA ASP A 237 8.28 -0.79 -15.49
C ASP A 237 7.49 0.41 -14.92
N GLU A 238 6.20 0.53 -15.26
CA GLU A 238 5.25 1.46 -14.66
C GLU A 238 4.54 0.87 -13.41
N GLY A 239 4.93 -0.34 -12.99
CA GLY A 239 4.41 -1.01 -11.80
C GLY A 239 3.24 -1.96 -12.04
N VAL A 240 2.85 -2.21 -13.31
CA VAL A 240 1.81 -3.18 -13.64
C VAL A 240 2.33 -4.59 -13.41
N SER A 241 1.58 -5.37 -12.63
CA SER A 241 1.92 -6.75 -12.28
C SER A 241 0.65 -7.59 -12.05
N ALA A 242 0.78 -8.90 -12.10
CA ALA A 242 -0.31 -9.82 -11.78
C ALA A 242 -0.85 -9.56 -10.37
N ASN A 243 0.05 -9.33 -9.40
CA ASN A 243 -0.30 -9.04 -8.02
C ASN A 243 -1.12 -7.75 -7.87
N LEU A 244 -0.75 -6.69 -8.63
CA LEU A 244 -1.53 -5.45 -8.64
C LEU A 244 -2.91 -5.67 -9.28
N CYS A 245 -2.98 -6.38 -10.43
CA CYS A 245 -4.25 -6.68 -11.09
C CYS A 245 -5.17 -7.51 -10.19
N GLU A 246 -4.65 -8.53 -9.50
CA GLU A 246 -5.41 -9.33 -8.53
C GLU A 246 -5.92 -8.49 -7.37
N ALA A 247 -5.10 -7.58 -6.85
CA ALA A 247 -5.53 -6.66 -5.80
C ALA A 247 -6.65 -5.72 -6.25
N LEU A 248 -6.58 -5.21 -7.49
CA LEU A 248 -7.64 -4.39 -8.08
C LEU A 248 -8.95 -5.18 -8.27
N VAL A 249 -8.86 -6.44 -8.71
CA VAL A 249 -10.02 -7.34 -8.75
C VAL A 249 -10.58 -7.57 -7.35
N GLY A 250 -9.72 -7.76 -6.34
CA GLY A 250 -10.14 -7.87 -4.94
C GLY A 250 -10.85 -6.62 -4.41
N LEU A 251 -10.44 -5.42 -4.84
CA LEU A 251 -11.16 -4.18 -4.51
C LEU A 251 -12.57 -4.15 -5.09
N ALA A 252 -12.78 -4.69 -6.30
CA ALA A 252 -14.10 -4.79 -6.90
C ALA A 252 -15.03 -5.77 -6.13
N GLY A 253 -14.45 -6.76 -5.45
CA GLY A 253 -15.15 -7.78 -4.67
C GLY A 253 -15.84 -8.84 -5.54
N GLU A 254 -16.65 -9.71 -4.90
CA GLU A 254 -17.34 -10.82 -5.57
C GLU A 254 -18.34 -10.33 -6.64
N GLU A 255 -18.97 -9.19 -6.41
CA GLU A 255 -19.94 -8.58 -7.35
C GLU A 255 -19.27 -7.84 -8.52
N GLY A 256 -17.95 -7.67 -8.51
CA GLY A 256 -17.23 -6.97 -9.58
C GLY A 256 -17.57 -5.49 -9.70
N LEU A 257 -17.91 -4.83 -8.59
CA LEU A 257 -18.35 -3.43 -8.60
C LEU A 257 -17.21 -2.49 -9.02
N GLY A 258 -17.56 -1.46 -9.79
CA GLY A 258 -16.64 -0.38 -10.10
C GLY A 258 -16.20 0.37 -8.83
N PHE A 259 -14.99 0.89 -8.84
CA PHE A 259 -14.43 1.65 -7.73
C PHE A 259 -13.53 2.78 -8.21
N GLU A 260 -13.21 3.68 -7.28
CA GLU A 260 -12.32 4.81 -7.54
C GLU A 260 -11.28 4.92 -6.42
N VAL A 261 -10.03 5.22 -6.79
CA VAL A 261 -8.95 5.54 -5.85
C VAL A 261 -8.61 7.02 -5.98
N GLN A 262 -8.74 7.76 -4.88
CA GLN A 262 -8.37 9.17 -4.80
C GLN A 262 -7.09 9.33 -3.97
N PHE A 263 -6.27 10.30 -4.37
CA PHE A 263 -5.02 10.64 -3.70
C PHE A 263 -5.08 12.06 -3.14
N ALA A 264 -4.77 12.21 -1.86
CA ALA A 264 -4.47 13.47 -1.23
C ALA A 264 -3.02 13.42 -0.70
N TRP A 265 -2.25 14.44 -1.03
CA TRP A 265 -0.82 14.48 -0.76
C TRP A 265 -0.55 15.22 0.55
N ALA A 266 0.45 14.77 1.31
CA ALA A 266 0.92 15.45 2.51
C ALA A 266 1.26 16.92 2.19
N LEU A 267 0.71 17.83 2.97
CA LEU A 267 0.80 19.29 2.70
C LEU A 267 2.23 19.82 2.84
N ASP A 268 3.06 19.22 3.70
CA ASP A 268 4.46 19.61 3.87
C ASP A 268 5.36 19.25 2.68
N ARG A 269 4.87 18.39 1.77
CA ARG A 269 5.53 18.02 0.51
C ARG A 269 4.51 18.04 -0.63
N PRO A 270 4.03 19.22 -1.07
CA PRO A 270 3.00 19.31 -2.10
C PRO A 270 3.47 18.69 -3.41
N VAL A 271 2.55 18.05 -4.11
CA VAL A 271 2.79 17.43 -5.41
C VAL A 271 2.00 18.19 -6.47
N THR A 272 2.68 18.63 -7.51
CA THR A 272 2.06 19.34 -8.65
C THR A 272 1.87 18.40 -9.84
N ALA A 273 0.82 18.62 -10.61
CA ALA A 273 0.55 17.98 -11.90
C ALA A 273 0.33 16.44 -11.91
N ILE A 274 0.04 15.82 -10.76
CA ILE A 274 -0.34 14.40 -10.69
C ILE A 274 -1.86 14.29 -10.63
N LYS A 275 -2.46 13.39 -11.44
CA LYS A 275 -3.89 13.08 -11.37
C LYS A 275 -4.20 12.48 -10.02
N SER A 276 -5.08 13.12 -9.27
CA SER A 276 -5.46 12.70 -7.91
C SER A 276 -6.56 11.63 -7.88
N ARG A 277 -7.06 11.18 -9.04
CA ARG A 277 -8.22 10.27 -9.13
C ARG A 277 -8.04 9.25 -10.26
N VAL A 278 -8.24 7.97 -9.93
CA VAL A 278 -8.20 6.85 -10.89
C VAL A 278 -9.42 5.96 -10.66
N SER A 279 -10.23 5.77 -11.69
CA SER A 279 -11.48 4.98 -11.61
C SER A 279 -11.37 3.73 -12.46
N PHE A 280 -11.95 2.64 -12.00
CA PHE A 280 -12.13 1.38 -12.71
C PHE A 280 -13.62 1.06 -12.80
N SER A 281 -14.12 0.85 -14.02
CA SER A 281 -15.51 0.43 -14.27
C SER A 281 -15.68 -1.07 -14.04
N GLU A 282 -16.92 -1.53 -13.94
CA GLU A 282 -17.23 -2.96 -13.85
C GLU A 282 -16.69 -3.75 -15.04
N GLU A 283 -16.67 -3.16 -16.23
CA GLU A 283 -16.12 -3.76 -17.45
C GLU A 283 -14.59 -3.98 -17.39
N ALA A 284 -13.89 -3.20 -16.58
CA ALA A 284 -12.45 -3.33 -16.38
C ALA A 284 -12.07 -4.59 -15.58
N ILE A 285 -12.96 -5.07 -14.73
CA ILE A 285 -12.65 -6.14 -13.76
C ILE A 285 -12.35 -7.48 -14.43
N PRO A 286 -13.15 -7.98 -15.39
CA PRO A 286 -12.81 -9.19 -16.12
C PRO A 286 -11.48 -9.10 -16.88
N VAL A 287 -11.15 -7.93 -17.43
CA VAL A 287 -9.90 -7.70 -18.17
C VAL A 287 -8.70 -7.78 -17.21
N LEU A 288 -8.79 -7.16 -16.04
CA LEU A 288 -7.75 -7.25 -15.00
C LEU A 288 -7.54 -8.68 -14.50
N CYS A 289 -8.64 -9.44 -14.32
CA CYS A 289 -8.59 -10.83 -13.91
C CYS A 289 -7.87 -11.70 -14.94
N GLU A 290 -8.21 -11.55 -16.22
CA GLU A 290 -7.56 -12.29 -17.31
C GLU A 290 -6.09 -11.90 -17.47
N ALA A 291 -5.77 -10.60 -17.36
CA ALA A 291 -4.38 -10.11 -17.39
C ALA A 291 -3.52 -10.73 -16.28
N ALA A 292 -4.04 -10.78 -15.07
CA ALA A 292 -3.35 -11.41 -13.95
C ALA A 292 -3.10 -12.90 -14.21
N ARG A 293 -4.11 -13.60 -14.71
CA ARG A 293 -4.02 -15.04 -15.06
C ARG A 293 -2.96 -15.31 -16.12
N GLU A 294 -2.95 -14.52 -17.21
CA GLU A 294 -1.95 -14.68 -18.27
C GLU A 294 -0.54 -14.36 -17.80
N MET A 295 -0.35 -13.27 -17.03
CA MET A 295 0.96 -12.94 -16.49
C MET A 295 1.50 -14.09 -15.64
N ARG A 296 0.68 -14.68 -14.78
CA ARG A 296 1.09 -15.85 -13.99
C ARG A 296 1.34 -17.09 -14.82
N ALA A 297 0.59 -17.31 -15.90
CA ALA A 297 0.80 -18.45 -16.78
C ALA A 297 2.08 -18.35 -17.61
N LYS A 298 2.53 -17.12 -17.93
CA LYS A 298 3.73 -16.88 -18.76
C LYS A 298 5.03 -16.91 -17.97
N LEU A 299 4.98 -16.71 -16.65
CA LEU A 299 6.19 -16.63 -15.82
C LEU A 299 6.18 -17.71 -14.73
N PRO A 300 7.34 -18.31 -14.44
CA PRO A 300 7.49 -19.21 -13.31
C PRO A 300 7.24 -18.45 -12.00
N GLU A 301 6.59 -19.10 -11.03
CA GLU A 301 6.58 -18.63 -9.64
C GLU A 301 8.05 -18.66 -9.13
N ASP A 302 8.67 -17.49 -8.96
CA ASP A 302 10.06 -17.40 -8.51
C ASP A 302 10.22 -17.87 -7.07
N GLU A 303 11.21 -18.73 -6.86
CA GLU A 303 11.70 -19.20 -5.55
C GLU A 303 10.61 -19.60 -4.55
N VAL A 304 9.95 -20.71 -4.81
CA VAL A 304 9.09 -21.36 -3.83
C VAL A 304 9.87 -22.42 -3.06
N ARG A 305 9.58 -22.55 -1.77
CA ARG A 305 9.98 -23.68 -0.95
C ARG A 305 8.87 -24.71 -1.00
N PHE A 306 9.15 -25.86 -1.62
CA PHE A 306 8.19 -26.96 -1.81
C PHE A 306 8.56 -28.13 -0.92
N ARG A 307 7.62 -28.59 -0.10
CA ARG A 307 7.80 -29.71 0.80
C ARG A 307 6.80 -30.81 0.52
N GLY A 308 7.24 -32.07 0.56
CA GLY A 308 6.37 -33.24 0.38
C GLY A 308 7.14 -34.52 0.19
N ASN A 309 6.40 -35.59 -0.18
CA ASN A 309 6.99 -36.91 -0.38
C ASN A 309 7.32 -37.18 -1.83
N VAL A 310 8.41 -37.88 -2.07
CA VAL A 310 8.78 -38.39 -3.39
C VAL A 310 7.81 -39.50 -3.80
N VAL A 311 7.03 -39.28 -4.87
CA VAL A 311 6.01 -40.24 -5.34
C VAL A 311 6.37 -40.93 -6.63
N ARG A 312 7.34 -40.42 -7.40
CA ARG A 312 7.81 -41.01 -8.63
C ARG A 312 9.28 -40.67 -8.86
N LEU A 313 10.02 -41.70 -9.30
CA LEU A 313 11.42 -41.61 -9.73
C LEU A 313 11.51 -42.10 -11.17
N HIS A 314 12.19 -41.38 -12.05
CA HIS A 314 12.39 -41.77 -13.44
C HIS A 314 13.79 -41.40 -13.88
N ARG A 315 14.52 -42.36 -14.43
CA ARG A 315 15.86 -42.19 -15.00
C ARG A 315 16.06 -43.14 -16.18
N GLU A 316 16.63 -42.64 -17.25
CA GLU A 316 16.86 -43.42 -18.45
C GLU A 316 18.17 -44.22 -18.40
N GLU A 317 19.18 -43.69 -17.69
CA GLU A 317 20.51 -44.29 -17.54
C GLU A 317 20.77 -44.79 -16.12
N GLN A 318 21.73 -45.72 -15.96
CA GLN A 318 22.06 -46.28 -14.65
C GLN A 318 22.69 -45.25 -13.68
N LEU A 319 23.39 -44.23 -14.22
CA LEU A 319 24.07 -43.17 -13.50
C LEU A 319 23.69 -41.81 -14.12
N GLY A 320 23.69 -40.73 -13.33
CA GLY A 320 23.42 -39.37 -13.78
C GLY A 320 22.14 -38.77 -13.20
N SER A 321 21.72 -37.62 -13.76
CA SER A 321 20.52 -36.88 -13.35
C SER A 321 19.24 -37.70 -13.64
N GLY A 322 18.18 -37.40 -12.91
CA GLY A 322 16.87 -38.05 -13.11
C GLY A 322 15.69 -37.15 -12.74
N GLU A 323 14.55 -37.41 -13.37
CA GLU A 323 13.29 -36.76 -13.08
C GLU A 323 12.66 -37.35 -11.80
N VAL A 324 12.24 -36.48 -10.90
CA VAL A 324 11.56 -36.85 -9.65
C VAL A 324 10.21 -36.12 -9.60
N THR A 325 9.18 -36.80 -9.12
CA THR A 325 7.90 -36.14 -8.83
C THR A 325 7.67 -36.15 -7.31
N ILE A 326 7.44 -34.97 -6.75
CA ILE A 326 7.10 -34.75 -5.35
C ILE A 326 5.62 -34.40 -5.26
N ALA A 327 4.90 -35.06 -4.33
CA ALA A 327 3.55 -34.69 -3.94
C ALA A 327 3.61 -33.95 -2.60
N GLY A 328 3.18 -32.68 -2.59
CA GLY A 328 3.33 -31.83 -1.41
C GLY A 328 2.67 -30.48 -1.60
N TRP A 329 3.16 -29.52 -0.86
CA TRP A 329 2.64 -28.12 -0.82
C TRP A 329 3.79 -27.11 -0.80
N VAL A 330 3.47 -25.87 -1.17
CA VAL A 330 4.38 -24.73 -0.98
C VAL A 330 4.35 -24.32 0.49
N VAL A 331 5.51 -24.28 1.16
CA VAL A 331 5.61 -24.07 2.60
C VAL A 331 5.02 -22.72 3.04
N ASP A 332 5.13 -21.71 2.19
CA ASP A 332 4.65 -20.35 2.45
C ASP A 332 3.23 -20.08 1.90
N ASP A 333 2.54 -21.11 1.36
CA ASP A 333 1.16 -21.00 0.86
C ASP A 333 0.16 -21.23 2.02
N SER A 334 -0.54 -20.16 2.42
CA SER A 334 -1.55 -20.20 3.47
C SER A 334 -2.74 -21.12 3.18
N GLN A 335 -2.95 -21.51 1.93
CA GLN A 335 -4.01 -22.43 1.52
C GLN A 335 -3.60 -23.91 1.55
N GLY A 336 -2.30 -24.22 1.62
CA GLY A 336 -1.79 -25.58 1.79
C GLY A 336 -2.25 -26.59 0.71
N LYS A 337 -2.56 -26.13 -0.50
CA LYS A 337 -3.09 -26.99 -1.56
C LYS A 337 -2.06 -28.01 -2.01
N MET A 338 -2.37 -29.30 -1.86
CA MET A 338 -1.51 -30.40 -2.28
C MET A 338 -1.38 -30.40 -3.81
N ARG A 339 -0.14 -30.36 -4.30
CA ARG A 339 0.20 -30.37 -5.74
C ARG A 339 1.21 -31.49 -6.03
N ARG A 340 1.28 -31.91 -7.30
CA ARG A 340 2.36 -32.78 -7.79
C ARG A 340 3.28 -31.97 -8.67
N VAL A 341 4.58 -31.97 -8.32
CA VAL A 341 5.59 -31.18 -9.01
C VAL A 341 6.70 -32.11 -9.52
N ALA A 342 7.03 -31.98 -10.79
CA ALA A 342 8.14 -32.70 -11.41
C ALA A 342 9.38 -31.81 -11.44
N LEU A 343 10.55 -32.36 -11.19
CA LEU A 343 11.83 -31.67 -11.21
C LEU A 343 12.97 -32.60 -11.61
N ASP A 344 13.98 -32.03 -12.24
CA ASP A 344 15.21 -32.74 -12.57
C ASP A 344 16.24 -32.54 -11.45
N LEU A 345 16.76 -33.63 -10.94
CA LEU A 345 17.78 -33.63 -9.88
C LEU A 345 19.14 -34.06 -10.42
N SER A 346 20.19 -33.48 -9.84
CA SER A 346 21.55 -33.93 -10.01
C SER A 346 21.71 -35.36 -9.47
N GLU A 347 22.77 -36.07 -9.90
CA GLU A 347 22.97 -37.44 -9.41
C GLU A 347 23.04 -37.56 -7.87
N PRO A 348 23.76 -36.67 -7.13
CA PRO A 348 23.78 -36.71 -5.65
C PRO A 348 22.38 -36.54 -5.05
N ASP A 349 21.61 -35.56 -5.55
CA ASP A 349 20.28 -35.26 -5.04
C ASP A 349 19.26 -36.36 -5.40
N TYR A 350 19.42 -36.96 -6.60
CA TYR A 350 18.61 -38.09 -7.01
C TYR A 350 18.81 -39.30 -6.12
N GLN A 351 20.04 -39.57 -5.66
CA GLN A 351 20.32 -40.65 -4.68
C GLN A 351 19.67 -40.36 -3.33
N GLN A 352 19.66 -39.09 -2.88
CA GLN A 352 18.91 -38.69 -1.69
C GLN A 352 17.40 -38.88 -1.86
N ALA A 353 16.86 -38.54 -3.04
CA ALA A 353 15.44 -38.75 -3.37
C ALA A 353 15.06 -40.24 -3.36
N ILE A 354 15.95 -41.15 -3.81
CA ILE A 354 15.73 -42.61 -3.71
C ILE A 354 15.63 -43.04 -2.22
N GLN A 355 16.50 -42.54 -1.35
CA GLN A 355 16.46 -42.86 0.07
C GLN A 355 15.20 -42.31 0.72
N ALA A 356 14.85 -41.04 0.45
CA ALA A 356 13.64 -40.44 0.94
C ALA A 356 12.38 -41.18 0.51
N HIS A 357 12.34 -41.65 -0.74
CA HIS A 357 11.21 -42.46 -1.24
C HIS A 357 11.10 -43.81 -0.50
N LYS A 358 12.22 -44.49 -0.25
CA LYS A 358 12.23 -45.75 0.53
C LYS A 358 11.80 -45.60 1.98
N SER A 359 12.19 -44.51 2.61
CA SER A 359 11.89 -44.24 4.02
C SER A 359 10.58 -43.48 4.23
N PHE A 360 9.85 -43.13 3.16
CA PHE A 360 8.68 -42.24 3.21
C PHE A 360 8.94 -40.90 3.91
N SER A 361 10.19 -40.43 3.85
CA SER A 361 10.57 -39.15 4.44
C SER A 361 10.14 -37.99 3.55
N ASP A 362 9.78 -36.86 4.17
CA ASP A 362 9.56 -35.62 3.45
C ASP A 362 10.87 -35.10 2.89
N VAL A 363 10.77 -34.43 1.75
CA VAL A 363 11.87 -33.67 1.15
C VAL A 363 11.45 -32.22 1.04
N GLU A 364 12.43 -31.32 1.17
CA GLU A 364 12.26 -29.89 0.97
C GLU A 364 13.17 -29.45 -0.17
N VAL A 365 12.62 -28.65 -1.09
CA VAL A 365 13.32 -28.18 -2.27
C VAL A 365 12.93 -26.74 -2.59
N VAL A 366 13.91 -25.95 -2.99
CA VAL A 366 13.73 -24.55 -3.41
C VAL A 366 13.91 -24.45 -4.91
N GLY A 367 12.99 -23.77 -5.59
CA GLY A 367 13.08 -23.54 -7.03
C GLY A 367 11.89 -22.74 -7.56
N SER A 368 11.87 -22.51 -8.86
CA SER A 368 10.82 -21.76 -9.55
C SER A 368 9.74 -22.70 -10.08
N LEU A 369 8.48 -22.53 -9.63
CA LEU A 369 7.33 -23.30 -10.14
C LEU A 369 6.94 -22.83 -11.55
N PHE A 370 6.85 -23.79 -12.46
CA PHE A 370 6.47 -23.54 -13.83
C PHE A 370 5.36 -24.52 -14.26
N GLN A 371 4.28 -24.00 -14.81
CA GLN A 371 3.18 -24.82 -15.33
C GLN A 371 3.27 -24.97 -16.85
N ARG A 372 3.27 -26.21 -17.33
CA ARG A 372 3.20 -26.52 -18.76
C ARG A 372 2.02 -27.48 -19.03
N GLY A 373 0.96 -26.90 -19.58
CA GLY A 373 -0.31 -27.62 -19.70
C GLY A 373 -0.91 -27.98 -18.34
N THR A 374 -1.14 -29.26 -18.09
CA THR A 374 -1.68 -29.77 -16.81
C THR A 374 -0.61 -30.17 -15.80
N ARG A 375 0.67 -30.09 -16.16
CA ARG A 375 1.79 -30.52 -15.31
C ARG A 375 2.53 -29.30 -14.73
N THR A 376 2.85 -29.39 -13.46
CA THR A 376 3.67 -28.39 -12.74
C THR A 376 5.11 -28.94 -12.63
N TYR A 377 6.08 -28.09 -12.95
CA TYR A 377 7.52 -28.37 -12.87
C TYR A 377 8.17 -27.39 -11.90
N LEU A 378 9.21 -27.87 -11.20
CA LEU A 378 10.14 -27.01 -10.47
C LEU A 378 11.45 -26.91 -11.26
N LYS A 379 11.83 -25.70 -11.64
CA LYS A 379 13.09 -25.38 -12.32
C LYS A 379 14.02 -24.62 -11.42
N ASP A 380 15.27 -24.45 -11.84
CA ASP A 380 16.30 -23.73 -11.08
C ASP A 380 16.43 -24.24 -9.63
N VAL A 381 16.35 -25.56 -9.50
CA VAL A 381 16.36 -26.26 -8.21
C VAL A 381 17.62 -25.89 -7.44
N ARG A 382 17.44 -25.40 -6.21
CA ARG A 382 18.49 -25.08 -5.27
C ARG A 382 18.19 -25.73 -3.93
N GLY A 383 19.14 -26.50 -3.40
CA GLY A 383 19.01 -27.11 -2.09
C GLY A 383 17.91 -28.18 -2.05
N PHE A 384 18.26 -29.43 -2.34
CA PHE A 384 17.40 -30.59 -2.11
C PHE A 384 17.79 -31.21 -0.76
N GLU A 385 16.89 -31.23 0.20
CA GLU A 385 17.14 -31.75 1.55
C GLU A 385 16.09 -32.75 1.98
N VAL A 386 16.52 -33.83 2.63
CA VAL A 386 15.60 -34.79 3.28
C VAL A 386 15.30 -34.26 4.66
N VAL A 387 14.02 -34.03 4.93
CA VAL A 387 13.57 -33.54 6.24
C VAL A 387 13.35 -34.75 7.15
N PRO A 388 14.08 -34.87 8.27
CA PRO A 388 13.83 -35.94 9.22
C PRO A 388 12.41 -35.84 9.80
N PHE A 389 11.76 -36.98 10.04
CA PHE A 389 10.52 -37.02 10.77
C PHE A 389 10.68 -36.30 12.10
N SER A 390 9.94 -35.21 12.30
CA SER A 390 9.75 -34.65 13.64
C SER A 390 8.62 -35.46 14.28
N ASP A 391 8.93 -36.21 15.35
CA ASP A 391 7.96 -36.91 16.18
C ASP A 391 6.94 -35.93 16.80
#